data_36dbd2fa73c874260810f754811887f3
#
_entry.id   36dbd2fa73c874260810f754811887f3
#
_cell.length_a   1.000
_cell.length_b   1.000
_cell.length_c   1.000
_cell.angle_alpha   90.00
_cell.angle_beta   90.00
_cell.angle_gamma   90.00
#
_symmetry.space_group_name_H-M   'P 1'
#
loop_
_entity.id
_entity.type
_entity.pdbx_description
1 polymer ?
#
loop_
_entity_poly.entity_id
_entity_poly.type
_entity_poly.pdbx_seq_one_letter_code
_entity_poly.pdbx_strand_id
1 'polypeptide(L)'
;DIGNIINGAGLAMASMDMIQLAGGKPANFLDVGGGATPEKFVKAFKLISGDPNVKVILINIFAGINRCDWVAQGIVDALAQIKIEQPLVIRLAGTNVDEGIKILKDSKIDYIEAFTLEDAANKAVKALKELG
;
A
#
# COMPACT_ATOMS: atom_id res chain seq x y z
N ASP A 1 -4.54 12.36 5.30
CA ASP A 1 -3.11 12.24 5.57
C ASP A 1 -2.52 10.92 5.08
N ILE A 2 -3.31 9.86 5.06
CA ILE A 2 -2.88 8.54 4.62
C ILE A 2 -3.60 8.19 3.32
N GLY A 3 -2.84 8.08 2.23
CA GLY A 3 -3.35 7.63 0.95
C GLY A 3 -3.35 6.10 0.91
N ASN A 4 -4.38 5.51 0.31
CA ASN A 4 -4.57 4.07 0.32
C ASN A 4 -4.61 3.51 -1.11
N ILE A 5 -3.82 2.48 -1.36
CA ILE A 5 -3.89 1.68 -2.57
C ILE A 5 -4.34 0.30 -2.15
N ILE A 6 -5.52 -0.11 -2.59
CA ILE A 6 -6.22 -1.27 -2.06
C ILE A 6 -6.87 -2.02 -3.23
N ASN A 7 -7.15 -3.29 -3.05
CA ASN A 7 -7.97 -4.03 -3.99
C ASN A 7 -9.29 -4.48 -3.32
N GLY A 8 -10.39 -3.94 -3.82
CA GLY A 8 -11.73 -4.28 -3.34
C GLY A 8 -12.35 -3.26 -2.40
N ALA A 9 -13.62 -2.93 -2.64
CA ALA A 9 -14.33 -1.90 -1.88
C ALA A 9 -14.51 -2.26 -0.41
N GLY A 10 -14.77 -3.53 -0.11
CA GLY A 10 -14.93 -3.97 1.29
C GLY A 10 -13.64 -3.80 2.09
N LEU A 11 -12.50 -4.15 1.50
CA LEU A 11 -11.19 -3.97 2.14
C LEU A 11 -10.88 -2.48 2.29
N ALA A 12 -11.26 -1.65 1.32
CA ALA A 12 -11.07 -0.20 1.40
C ALA A 12 -11.80 0.39 2.60
N MET A 13 -13.08 0.03 2.78
CA MET A 13 -13.87 0.53 3.91
C MET A 13 -13.28 0.08 5.24
N ALA A 14 -12.91 -1.20 5.36
CA ALA A 14 -12.30 -1.73 6.57
C ALA A 14 -10.97 -1.03 6.88
N SER A 15 -10.16 -0.77 5.86
CA SER A 15 -8.87 -0.09 6.03
C SER A 15 -9.06 1.34 6.53
N MET A 16 -10.03 2.06 5.97
CA MET A 16 -10.32 3.43 6.39
C MET A 16 -10.81 3.48 7.84
N ASP A 17 -11.67 2.54 8.24
CA ASP A 17 -12.14 2.45 9.62
C ASP A 17 -10.99 2.16 10.59
N MET A 18 -10.08 1.26 10.23
CA MET A 18 -8.94 0.93 11.07
C MET A 18 -7.97 2.10 11.22
N ILE A 19 -7.77 2.87 10.15
CA ILE A 19 -6.95 4.09 10.21
C ILE A 19 -7.56 5.10 11.18
N GLN A 20 -8.88 5.30 11.13
CA GLN A 20 -9.57 6.21 12.04
C GLN A 20 -9.49 5.75 13.48
N LEU A 21 -9.65 4.44 13.73
CA LEU A 21 -9.51 3.88 15.07
C LEU A 21 -8.10 4.04 15.62
N ALA A 22 -7.09 4.01 14.76
CA ALA A 22 -5.70 4.21 15.15
C ALA A 22 -5.34 5.69 15.36
N GLY A 23 -6.26 6.60 15.06
CA GLY A 23 -6.06 8.03 15.26
C GLY A 23 -5.59 8.81 14.05
N GLY A 24 -5.58 8.20 12.87
CA GLY A 24 -5.23 8.85 11.62
C GLY A 24 -6.45 9.31 10.83
N LYS A 25 -6.19 9.98 9.71
CA LYS A 25 -7.24 10.38 8.77
C LYS A 25 -6.94 9.81 7.39
N PRO A 26 -7.82 8.97 6.83
CA PRO A 26 -7.64 8.55 5.46
C PRO A 26 -7.87 9.73 4.51
N ALA A 27 -6.92 9.96 3.60
CA ALA A 27 -7.05 11.04 2.63
C ALA A 27 -7.94 10.62 1.47
N ASN A 28 -7.66 9.46 0.91
CA ASN A 28 -8.41 8.88 -0.20
C ASN A 28 -8.06 7.40 -0.30
N PHE A 29 -8.69 6.70 -1.23
CA PHE A 29 -8.27 5.36 -1.59
C PHE A 29 -8.36 5.16 -3.11
N LEU A 30 -7.52 4.28 -3.63
CA LEU A 30 -7.59 3.84 -5.01
C LEU A 30 -7.69 2.33 -5.04
N ASP A 31 -8.74 1.84 -5.70
CA ASP A 31 -8.97 0.41 -5.88
C ASP A 31 -8.30 -0.02 -7.20
N VAL A 32 -7.23 -0.81 -7.09
CA VAL A 32 -6.52 -1.30 -8.27
C VAL A 32 -7.21 -2.52 -8.90
N GLY A 33 -8.29 -3.00 -8.27
CA GLY A 33 -9.06 -4.12 -8.80
C GLY A 33 -8.32 -5.45 -8.77
N GLY A 34 -8.79 -6.39 -9.57
CA GLY A 34 -8.23 -7.73 -9.62
C GLY A 34 -7.03 -7.89 -10.53
N GLY A 35 -6.69 -6.89 -11.34
CA GLY A 35 -5.55 -6.96 -12.26
C GLY A 35 -4.37 -6.15 -11.75
N ALA A 36 -3.38 -6.81 -11.17
CA ALA A 36 -2.21 -6.16 -10.58
C ALA A 36 -1.12 -5.95 -11.62
N THR A 37 -1.34 -5.03 -12.56
CA THR A 37 -0.32 -4.70 -13.56
C THR A 37 0.55 -3.55 -13.09
N PRO A 38 1.82 -3.47 -13.54
CA PRO A 38 2.69 -2.34 -13.21
C PRO A 38 2.07 -0.98 -13.57
N GLU A 39 1.37 -0.90 -14.69
CA GLU A 39 0.75 0.34 -15.16
C GLU A 39 -0.32 0.85 -14.18
N LYS A 40 -1.08 -0.05 -13.57
CA LYS A 40 -2.08 0.33 -12.56
C LYS A 40 -1.43 0.91 -11.33
N PHE A 41 -0.33 0.32 -10.87
CA PHE A 41 0.41 0.85 -9.73
C PHE A 41 1.07 2.18 -10.06
N VAL A 42 1.61 2.35 -11.26
CA VAL A 42 2.18 3.64 -11.70
C VAL A 42 1.12 4.74 -11.63
N LYS A 43 -0.07 4.47 -12.16
CA LYS A 43 -1.18 5.44 -12.09
C LYS A 43 -1.58 5.75 -10.66
N ALA A 44 -1.72 4.70 -9.83
CA ALA A 44 -2.10 4.86 -8.44
C ALA A 44 -1.07 5.71 -7.68
N PHE A 45 0.21 5.43 -7.86
CA PHE A 45 1.26 6.21 -7.22
C PHE A 45 1.26 7.67 -7.68
N LYS A 46 1.08 7.92 -8.97
CA LYS A 46 1.01 9.30 -9.48
C LYS A 46 -0.13 10.08 -8.85
N LEU A 47 -1.31 9.47 -8.76
CA LEU A 47 -2.47 10.15 -8.21
C LEU A 47 -2.31 10.41 -6.71
N ILE A 48 -1.86 9.41 -5.97
CA ILE A 48 -1.74 9.51 -4.51
C ILE A 48 -0.56 10.38 -4.12
N SER A 49 0.61 10.18 -4.72
CA SER A 49 1.80 10.96 -4.35
C SER A 49 1.67 12.44 -4.73
N GLY A 50 0.86 12.74 -5.74
CA GLY A 50 0.60 14.12 -6.15
C GLY A 50 -0.40 14.87 -5.28
N ASP A 51 -1.11 14.19 -4.38
CA ASP A 51 -2.06 14.84 -3.49
C ASP A 51 -1.30 15.46 -2.30
N PRO A 52 -1.37 16.80 -2.12
CA PRO A 52 -0.62 17.46 -1.04
C PRO A 52 -1.09 17.05 0.36
N ASN A 53 -2.26 16.45 0.49
CA ASN A 53 -2.77 15.97 1.77
C ASN A 53 -2.24 14.59 2.15
N VAL A 54 -1.61 13.88 1.21
CA VAL A 54 -1.08 12.54 1.46
C VAL A 54 0.35 12.64 1.98
N LYS A 55 0.54 12.18 3.21
CA LYS A 55 1.83 12.21 3.89
C LYS A 55 2.43 10.81 4.08
N VAL A 56 1.59 9.78 4.06
CA VAL A 56 1.98 8.38 4.14
C VAL A 56 1.15 7.60 3.13
N ILE A 57 1.73 6.61 2.48
CA ILE A 57 1.02 5.76 1.53
C ILE A 57 0.94 4.36 2.10
N LEU A 58 -0.28 3.84 2.22
CA LEU A 58 -0.56 2.47 2.64
C LEU A 58 -0.98 1.65 1.42
N ILE A 59 -0.23 0.60 1.14
CA ILE A 59 -0.60 -0.39 0.12
C ILE A 59 -1.09 -1.62 0.86
N ASN A 60 -2.36 -1.97 0.67
CA ASN A 60 -3.01 -3.06 1.37
C ASN A 60 -3.72 -3.96 0.36
N ILE A 61 -3.09 -5.07 0.02
CA ILE A 61 -3.55 -5.96 -1.05
C ILE A 61 -3.82 -7.34 -0.48
N PHE A 62 -5.01 -7.85 -0.75
CA PHE A 62 -5.34 -9.25 -0.53
C PHE A 62 -5.43 -9.95 -1.88
N ALA A 63 -4.48 -10.81 -2.18
CA ALA A 63 -4.41 -11.50 -3.45
C ALA A 63 -5.13 -12.85 -3.37
N GLY A 64 -6.29 -12.93 -4.04
CA GLY A 64 -7.02 -14.19 -4.22
C GLY A 64 -6.61 -14.86 -5.52
N ILE A 65 -7.28 -14.50 -6.62
CA ILE A 65 -6.94 -14.98 -7.96
C ILE A 65 -5.58 -14.44 -8.39
N ASN A 66 -5.31 -13.15 -8.12
CA ASN A 66 -3.99 -12.59 -8.31
C ASN A 66 -3.04 -13.13 -7.25
N ARG A 67 -1.79 -13.27 -7.61
CA ARG A 67 -0.76 -13.80 -6.72
C ARG A 67 0.02 -12.64 -6.12
N CYS A 68 0.41 -12.77 -4.86
CA CYS A 68 1.21 -11.73 -4.19
C CYS A 68 2.56 -11.49 -4.86
N ASP A 69 3.15 -12.51 -5.49
CA ASP A 69 4.40 -12.34 -6.23
C ASP A 69 4.22 -11.43 -7.44
N TRP A 70 3.10 -11.54 -8.16
CA TRP A 70 2.78 -10.63 -9.27
C TRP A 70 2.53 -9.21 -8.78
N VAL A 71 1.79 -9.07 -7.68
CA VAL A 71 1.52 -7.76 -7.06
C VAL A 71 2.83 -7.10 -6.64
N ALA A 72 3.69 -7.83 -5.95
CA ALA A 72 4.98 -7.32 -5.49
C ALA A 72 5.85 -6.88 -6.66
N GLN A 73 5.89 -7.66 -7.74
CA GLN A 73 6.65 -7.29 -8.92
C GLN A 73 6.08 -6.03 -9.57
N GLY A 74 4.75 -5.89 -9.62
CA GLY A 74 4.10 -4.68 -10.12
C GLY A 74 4.46 -3.44 -9.31
N ILE A 75 4.51 -3.56 -7.99
CA ILE A 75 4.91 -2.47 -7.10
C ILE A 75 6.38 -2.08 -7.36
N VAL A 76 7.27 -3.07 -7.43
CA VAL A 76 8.69 -2.84 -7.67
C VAL A 76 8.91 -2.14 -9.02
N ASP A 77 8.24 -2.63 -10.07
CA ASP A 77 8.36 -2.05 -11.41
C ASP A 77 7.84 -0.61 -11.44
N ALA A 78 6.75 -0.35 -10.75
CA ALA A 78 6.19 1.01 -10.66
C ALA A 78 7.13 1.95 -9.92
N LEU A 79 7.73 1.51 -8.82
CA LEU A 79 8.67 2.32 -8.04
C LEU A 79 9.99 2.57 -8.79
N ALA A 80 10.33 1.72 -9.76
CA ALA A 80 11.46 1.98 -10.64
C ALA A 80 11.18 3.11 -11.62
N GLN A 81 9.91 3.40 -11.90
CA GLN A 81 9.50 4.44 -12.85
C GLN A 81 9.15 5.77 -12.18
N ILE A 82 8.75 5.73 -10.91
CA ILE A 82 8.28 6.92 -10.18
C ILE A 82 8.99 6.98 -8.84
N LYS A 83 9.51 8.17 -8.51
CA LYS A 83 10.09 8.41 -7.20
C LYS A 83 8.99 8.79 -6.21
N ILE A 84 8.88 8.05 -5.12
CA ILE A 84 7.94 8.30 -4.04
C ILE A 84 8.73 8.76 -2.82
N GLU A 85 8.38 9.92 -2.29
CA GLU A 85 9.05 10.50 -1.13
C GLU A 85 8.35 10.17 0.18
N GLN A 86 7.03 9.93 0.14
CA GLN A 86 6.26 9.57 1.32
C GLN A 86 6.67 8.19 1.82
N PRO A 87 6.65 7.96 3.15
CA PRO A 87 6.82 6.63 3.69
C PRO A 87 5.78 5.66 3.11
N LEU A 88 6.22 4.44 2.82
CA LEU A 88 5.37 3.38 2.30
C LEU A 88 5.16 2.32 3.37
N VAL A 89 3.91 1.98 3.64
CA VAL A 89 3.55 0.81 4.44
C VAL A 89 2.89 -0.19 3.49
N ILE A 90 3.41 -1.41 3.44
CA ILE A 90 2.91 -2.43 2.52
C ILE A 90 2.47 -3.65 3.31
N ARG A 91 1.21 -4.04 3.11
CA ARG A 91 0.66 -5.28 3.63
C ARG A 91 0.17 -6.11 2.45
N LEU A 92 0.74 -7.31 2.33
CA LEU A 92 0.31 -8.31 1.36
C LEU A 92 -0.24 -9.51 2.11
N ALA A 93 -1.35 -10.05 1.63
CA ALA A 93 -1.92 -11.28 2.17
C ALA A 93 -2.51 -12.10 1.02
N GLY A 94 -2.63 -13.40 1.22
CA GLY A 94 -3.23 -14.29 0.25
C GLY A 94 -2.24 -15.19 -0.47
N THR A 95 -2.54 -15.54 -1.71
CA THR A 95 -1.78 -16.51 -2.50
C THR A 95 -0.34 -16.03 -2.73
N ASN A 96 0.63 -16.91 -2.46
CA ASN A 96 2.06 -16.67 -2.68
C ASN A 96 2.60 -15.44 -1.92
N VAL A 97 2.11 -15.21 -0.70
CA VAL A 97 2.51 -14.05 0.09
C VAL A 97 4.01 -14.08 0.42
N ASP A 98 4.57 -15.25 0.69
CA ASP A 98 6.01 -15.36 1.03
C ASP A 98 6.90 -14.96 -0.15
N GLU A 99 6.55 -15.38 -1.36
CA GLU A 99 7.27 -15.01 -2.57
C GLU A 99 7.14 -13.51 -2.83
N GLY A 100 5.95 -12.94 -2.59
CA GLY A 100 5.72 -11.51 -2.75
C GLY A 100 6.59 -10.69 -1.81
N ILE A 101 6.62 -11.06 -0.55
CA ILE A 101 7.46 -10.40 0.46
C ILE A 101 8.94 -10.50 0.08
N LYS A 102 9.37 -11.66 -0.40
CA LYS A 102 10.76 -11.85 -0.85
C LYS A 102 11.11 -10.91 -2.00
N ILE A 103 10.23 -10.75 -2.98
CA ILE A 103 10.44 -9.84 -4.10
C ILE A 103 10.62 -8.39 -3.60
N LEU A 104 9.78 -7.95 -2.67
CA LEU A 104 9.89 -6.61 -2.09
C LEU A 104 11.23 -6.42 -1.37
N LYS A 105 11.66 -7.39 -0.58
CA LYS A 105 12.92 -7.31 0.17
C LYS A 105 14.13 -7.37 -0.74
N ASP A 106 14.11 -8.24 -1.73
CA ASP A 106 15.24 -8.40 -2.67
C ASP A 106 15.42 -7.17 -3.57
N SER A 107 14.35 -6.43 -3.83
CA SER A 107 14.41 -5.20 -4.64
C SER A 107 15.03 -4.01 -3.90
N LYS A 108 15.22 -4.12 -2.60
CA LYS A 108 15.80 -3.08 -1.73
C LYS A 108 15.01 -1.78 -1.71
N ILE A 109 13.70 -1.82 -1.96
CA ILE A 109 12.86 -0.66 -1.78
C ILE A 109 12.72 -0.35 -0.28
N ASP A 110 12.63 0.93 0.04
CA ASP A 110 12.45 1.36 1.42
C ASP A 110 10.96 1.35 1.77
N TYR A 111 10.54 0.41 2.61
CA TYR A 111 9.14 0.29 3.01
C TYR A 111 9.02 -0.29 4.40
N ILE A 112 7.85 -0.08 5.01
CA ILE A 112 7.49 -0.64 6.32
C ILE A 112 6.59 -1.84 6.07
N GLU A 113 7.01 -3.03 6.54
CA GLU A 113 6.24 -4.26 6.37
C GLU A 113 5.12 -4.34 7.41
N ALA A 114 3.92 -4.72 6.97
CA ALA A 114 2.79 -4.96 7.84
C ALA A 114 2.19 -6.33 7.54
N PHE A 115 1.59 -6.96 8.56
CA PHE A 115 1.12 -8.35 8.46
C PHE A 115 -0.39 -8.49 8.53
N THR A 116 -1.06 -7.60 9.28
CA THR A 116 -2.51 -7.61 9.42
C THR A 116 -3.05 -6.24 9.06
N LEU A 117 -4.37 -6.15 8.88
CA LEU A 117 -5.03 -4.87 8.60
C LEU A 117 -4.80 -3.88 9.75
N GLU A 118 -4.97 -4.34 11.00
CA GLU A 118 -4.74 -3.51 12.18
C GLU A 118 -3.27 -3.06 12.26
N ASP A 119 -2.33 -3.98 12.04
CA ASP A 119 -0.91 -3.68 12.03
C ASP A 119 -0.57 -2.64 10.97
N ALA A 120 -1.15 -2.77 9.77
CA ALA A 120 -0.93 -1.83 8.68
C ALA A 120 -1.41 -0.42 9.05
N ALA A 121 -2.62 -0.33 9.62
CA ALA A 121 -3.18 0.96 10.03
C ALA A 121 -2.34 1.59 11.14
N ASN A 122 -1.93 0.83 12.14
CA ASN A 122 -1.12 1.32 13.25
C ASN A 122 0.26 1.80 12.77
N LYS A 123 0.89 1.07 11.87
CA LYS A 123 2.19 1.45 11.32
C LYS A 123 2.10 2.69 10.44
N ALA A 124 1.02 2.84 9.67
CA ALA A 124 0.80 4.03 8.86
C ALA A 124 0.62 5.27 9.74
N VAL A 125 -0.16 5.17 10.81
CA VAL A 125 -0.37 6.28 11.75
C VAL A 125 0.92 6.60 12.49
N LYS A 126 1.69 5.59 12.89
CA LYS A 126 3.00 5.81 13.53
C LYS A 126 3.95 6.55 12.60
N ALA A 127 4.03 6.15 11.33
CA ALA A 127 4.86 6.82 10.34
C ALA A 127 4.44 8.28 10.16
N LEU A 128 3.13 8.53 10.14
CA LEU A 128 2.58 9.89 10.05
C LEU A 128 3.03 10.76 11.25
N LYS A 129 2.96 10.22 12.45
CA LYS A 129 3.37 10.94 13.66
C LYS A 129 4.86 11.23 13.69
N GLU A 130 5.69 10.35 13.15
CA GLU A 130 7.14 10.52 13.07
C GLU A 130 7.55 11.63 12.09
N LEU A 131 6.69 12.01 11.17
CA LEU A 131 6.94 13.13 10.26
C LEU A 131 6.77 14.49 10.93
N GLY A 132 6.25 14.50 12.12
CA GLY A 132 6.10 15.71 12.87
C GLY A 132 4.72 16.23 12.94
#